data_9538df191e4c7918d6a6df3d6d83373c
#
_entry.id   9538df191e4c7918d6a6df3d6d83373c
#
_cell.length_a   1.000
_cell.length_b   1.000
_cell.length_c   1.000
_cell.angle_alpha   90.00
_cell.angle_beta   90.00
_cell.angle_gamma   90.00
#
_symmetry.space_group_name_H-M   'P 1'
#
loop_
_entity.id
_entity.type
_entity.pdbx_description
1 polymer ?
#
loop_
_entity_poly.entity_id
_entity_poly.type
_entity_poly.pdbx_seq_one_letter_code
_entity_poly.pdbx_strand_id
1 'polypeptide(L)'
;MSTLLLLIYVYILYERDRGGKSIGQNELVALLNSEHAALVDVRPSGDFTDGHIHGAINIPHTKLSSRHVELGKEKDKVLVVVDQYGQHAGGAGKLLSSEGYDVRRLSGGMVEWRGQNLPVVKGS
;
A
#
# COMPACT_ATOMS: atom_id res chain seq x y z
N MET A 1 22.08 -30.22 -0.92
CA MET A 1 21.01 -29.40 -0.36
C MET A 1 19.68 -30.04 -0.69
N SER A 2 18.78 -30.11 0.24
CA SER A 2 17.54 -30.84 0.01
C SER A 2 16.54 -29.97 -0.78
N THR A 3 15.71 -30.62 -1.59
CA THR A 3 14.62 -29.98 -2.32
C THR A 3 13.62 -29.33 -1.37
N LEU A 4 13.51 -29.86 -0.14
CA LEU A 4 12.63 -29.31 0.89
C LEU A 4 13.04 -27.88 1.26
N LEU A 5 14.33 -27.60 1.44
CA LEU A 5 14.81 -26.26 1.75
C LEU A 5 14.52 -25.29 0.62
N LEU A 6 14.66 -25.75 -0.63
CA LEU A 6 14.32 -24.93 -1.79
C LEU A 6 12.83 -24.58 -1.81
N LEU A 7 11.96 -25.56 -1.55
CA LEU A 7 10.51 -25.34 -1.51
C LEU A 7 10.12 -24.36 -0.40
N ILE A 8 10.73 -24.48 0.78
CA ILE A 8 10.51 -23.57 1.89
C ILE A 8 10.94 -22.15 1.50
N TYR A 9 12.09 -22.01 0.85
CA TYR A 9 12.60 -20.73 0.40
C TYR A 9 11.63 -20.07 -0.62
N VAL A 10 11.18 -20.84 -1.60
CA VAL A 10 10.22 -20.36 -2.61
C VAL A 10 8.91 -19.96 -1.94
N TYR A 11 8.43 -20.75 -0.97
CA TYR A 11 7.21 -20.43 -0.22
C TYR A 11 7.36 -19.12 0.55
N ILE A 12 8.51 -18.91 1.21
CA ILE A 12 8.78 -17.68 1.95
C ILE A 12 8.76 -16.47 1.00
N LEU A 13 9.38 -16.59 -0.17
CA LEU A 13 9.35 -15.52 -1.18
C LEU A 13 7.93 -15.25 -1.66
N TYR A 14 7.16 -16.31 -1.92
CA TYR A 14 5.77 -16.17 -2.33
C TYR A 14 4.94 -15.43 -1.29
N GLU A 15 5.03 -15.83 -0.01
CA GLU A 15 4.30 -15.19 1.08
C GLU A 15 4.72 -13.73 1.25
N ARG A 16 6.01 -13.43 1.09
CA ARG A 16 6.54 -12.08 1.18
C ARG A 16 5.88 -11.12 0.19
N ASP A 17 5.63 -11.60 -1.03
CA ASP A 17 5.13 -10.78 -2.12
C ASP A 17 3.62 -10.82 -2.28
N ARG A 18 2.90 -11.65 -1.50
CA ARG A 18 1.44 -11.76 -1.59
C ARG A 18 0.71 -10.44 -1.30
N GLY A 19 1.27 -9.61 -0.42
CA GLY A 19 0.72 -8.30 -0.09
C GLY A 19 1.10 -7.20 -1.06
N GLY A 20 1.73 -7.56 -2.18
CA GLY A 20 2.24 -6.61 -3.13
C GLY A 20 3.71 -6.29 -2.86
N LYS A 21 4.42 -5.93 -3.92
CA LYS A 21 5.83 -5.57 -3.84
C LYS A 21 6.00 -4.24 -3.12
N SER A 22 7.03 -4.14 -2.26
CA SER A 22 7.39 -2.86 -1.65
C SER A 22 8.06 -1.95 -2.66
N ILE A 23 7.72 -0.66 -2.63
CA ILE A 23 8.35 0.36 -3.45
C ILE A 23 8.85 1.49 -2.56
N GLY A 24 9.88 2.20 -3.01
CA GLY A 24 10.39 3.37 -2.32
C GLY A 24 9.64 4.63 -2.71
N GLN A 25 9.97 5.71 -2.03
CA GLN A 25 9.32 7.02 -2.22
C GLN A 25 9.53 7.56 -3.64
N ASN A 26 10.73 7.41 -4.19
CA ASN A 26 11.02 7.91 -5.53
C ASN A 26 10.19 7.19 -6.59
N GLU A 27 10.04 5.87 -6.45
CA GLU A 27 9.21 5.09 -7.36
C GLU A 27 7.73 5.48 -7.23
N LEU A 28 7.26 5.71 -5.99
CA LEU A 28 5.90 6.16 -5.77
C LEU A 28 5.65 7.52 -6.46
N VAL A 29 6.56 8.48 -6.26
CA VAL A 29 6.42 9.81 -6.89
C VAL A 29 6.36 9.68 -8.41
N ALA A 30 7.21 8.83 -8.99
CA ALA A 30 7.19 8.61 -10.45
C ALA A 30 5.85 8.01 -10.91
N LEU A 31 5.31 7.04 -10.17
CA LEU A 31 4.02 6.43 -10.48
C LEU A 31 2.87 7.46 -10.39
N LEU A 32 2.88 8.30 -9.36
CA LEU A 32 1.85 9.33 -9.19
C LEU A 32 1.93 10.36 -10.31
N ASN A 33 3.14 10.76 -10.69
CA ASN A 33 3.32 11.73 -11.78
C ASN A 33 2.90 11.18 -13.14
N SER A 34 2.97 9.86 -13.32
CA SER A 34 2.54 9.21 -14.57
C SER A 34 1.02 8.99 -14.64
N GLU A 35 0.31 9.25 -13.54
CA GLU A 35 -1.14 9.01 -13.40
C GLU A 35 -1.53 7.54 -13.53
N HIS A 36 -0.58 6.62 -13.37
CA HIS A 36 -0.82 5.17 -13.45
C HIS A 36 -0.98 4.52 -12.08
N ALA A 37 -1.06 5.31 -11.02
CA ALA A 37 -1.21 4.79 -9.66
C ALA A 37 -2.32 5.51 -8.92
N ALA A 38 -2.95 4.78 -8.00
CA ALA A 38 -3.86 5.33 -7.01
C ALA A 38 -3.32 4.97 -5.63
N LEU A 39 -3.51 5.86 -4.65
CA LEU A 39 -3.06 5.66 -3.28
C LEU A 39 -4.23 5.30 -2.38
N VAL A 40 -4.03 4.27 -1.57
CA VAL A 40 -4.97 3.93 -0.49
C VAL A 40 -4.24 4.05 0.83
N ASP A 41 -4.68 4.99 1.66
CA ASP A 41 -4.14 5.18 2.99
C ASP A 41 -5.01 4.40 3.97
N VAL A 42 -4.42 3.39 4.60
CA VAL A 42 -5.16 2.46 5.46
C VAL A 42 -5.03 2.79 6.94
N ARG A 43 -4.53 3.98 7.26
CA ARG A 43 -4.47 4.47 8.63
C ARG A 43 -5.86 4.87 9.13
N PRO A 44 -6.04 4.98 10.45
CA PRO A 44 -7.26 5.57 10.99
C PRO A 44 -7.52 6.97 10.41
N SER A 45 -8.78 7.37 10.33
CA SER A 45 -9.17 8.63 9.70
C SER A 45 -8.56 9.86 10.37
N GLY A 46 -8.34 9.83 11.69
CA GLY A 46 -7.69 10.92 12.41
C GLY A 46 -6.25 11.14 11.96
N ASP A 47 -5.50 10.06 11.79
CA ASP A 47 -4.12 10.14 11.31
C ASP A 47 -4.08 10.65 9.87
N PHE A 48 -5.01 10.20 9.04
CA PHE A 48 -5.12 10.67 7.67
C PHE A 48 -5.39 12.18 7.62
N THR A 49 -6.32 12.64 8.44
CA THR A 49 -6.70 14.06 8.50
C THR A 49 -5.53 14.95 8.94
N ASP A 50 -4.69 14.45 9.86
CA ASP A 50 -3.52 15.18 10.36
C ASP A 50 -2.42 15.38 9.32
N GLY A 51 -2.44 14.61 8.26
CA GLY A 51 -1.47 14.76 7.18
C GLY A 51 -1.38 13.48 6.37
N HIS A 52 -1.59 13.61 5.07
CA HIS A 52 -1.54 12.48 4.12
C HIS A 52 -0.97 12.94 2.78
N ILE A 53 -0.61 11.97 1.96
CA ILE A 53 -0.13 12.26 0.60
C ILE A 53 -1.32 12.73 -0.24
N HIS A 54 -1.15 13.82 -0.95
CA HIS A 54 -2.20 14.41 -1.78
C HIS A 54 -2.79 13.37 -2.76
N GLY A 55 -4.09 13.31 -2.82
CA GLY A 55 -4.80 12.39 -3.71
C GLY A 55 -5.07 11.01 -3.12
N ALA A 56 -4.55 10.71 -1.93
CA ALA A 56 -4.78 9.41 -1.29
C ALA A 56 -6.24 9.24 -0.87
N ILE A 57 -6.75 8.04 -1.05
CA ILE A 57 -8.08 7.65 -0.60
C ILE A 57 -7.93 6.97 0.76
N ASN A 58 -8.65 7.45 1.77
CA ASN A 58 -8.58 6.87 3.11
C ASN A 58 -9.63 5.78 3.30
N ILE A 59 -9.16 4.57 3.47
CA ILE A 59 -9.99 3.45 3.93
C ILE A 59 -9.21 2.75 5.03
N PRO A 60 -9.57 2.95 6.31
CA PRO A 60 -8.87 2.29 7.41
C PRO A 60 -8.82 0.78 7.22
N HIS A 61 -7.70 0.14 7.60
CA HIS A 61 -7.47 -1.28 7.33
C HIS A 61 -8.57 -2.16 7.93
N THR A 62 -9.17 -1.75 9.04
CA THR A 62 -10.26 -2.48 9.69
C THR A 62 -11.56 -2.48 8.88
N LYS A 63 -11.69 -1.56 7.92
CA LYS A 63 -12.89 -1.41 7.09
C LYS A 63 -12.67 -1.83 5.65
N LEU A 64 -11.46 -2.25 5.31
CA LEU A 64 -11.08 -2.51 3.93
C LEU A 64 -11.88 -3.66 3.32
N SER A 65 -12.17 -4.71 4.10
CA SER A 65 -12.92 -5.87 3.61
C SER A 65 -14.33 -5.49 3.13
N SER A 66 -14.95 -4.50 3.76
CA SER A 66 -16.30 -4.06 3.38
C SER A 66 -16.29 -2.89 2.40
N ARG A 67 -15.20 -2.10 2.39
CA ARG A 67 -15.17 -0.86 1.61
C ARG A 67 -14.28 -0.89 0.38
N HIS A 68 -13.57 -2.00 0.11
CA HIS A 68 -12.67 -2.05 -1.05
C HIS A 68 -13.39 -1.82 -2.37
N VAL A 69 -14.70 -2.09 -2.43
CA VAL A 69 -15.51 -1.85 -3.64
C VAL A 69 -15.47 -0.37 -4.07
N GLU A 70 -15.20 0.55 -3.14
CA GLU A 70 -15.04 1.97 -3.46
C GLU A 70 -13.85 2.24 -4.37
N LEU A 71 -12.91 1.29 -4.45
CA LEU A 71 -11.72 1.40 -5.28
C LEU A 71 -11.90 0.78 -6.67
N GLY A 72 -13.10 0.28 -6.98
CA GLY A 72 -13.34 -0.46 -8.23
C GLY A 72 -12.97 0.30 -9.49
N LYS A 73 -13.17 1.61 -9.49
CA LYS A 73 -12.82 2.47 -10.64
C LYS A 73 -11.32 2.63 -10.83
N GLU A 74 -10.51 2.21 -9.85
CA GLU A 74 -9.05 2.30 -9.91
C GLU A 74 -8.38 0.98 -10.30
N LYS A 75 -9.18 -0.03 -10.72
CA LYS A 75 -8.64 -1.38 -11.00
C LYS A 75 -7.67 -1.44 -12.18
N ASP A 76 -7.70 -0.49 -13.07
CA ASP A 76 -6.77 -0.40 -14.19
C ASP A 76 -5.44 0.29 -13.82
N LYS A 77 -5.32 0.74 -12.58
CA LYS A 77 -4.10 1.38 -12.07
C LYS A 77 -3.38 0.49 -11.08
N VAL A 78 -2.11 0.79 -10.84
CA VAL A 78 -1.37 0.22 -9.71
C VAL A 78 -1.92 0.86 -8.43
N LEU A 79 -2.30 0.05 -7.47
CA LEU A 79 -2.84 0.52 -6.21
C LEU A 79 -1.73 0.47 -5.15
N VAL A 80 -1.33 1.62 -4.62
CA VAL A 80 -0.27 1.68 -3.62
C VAL A 80 -0.89 1.84 -2.24
N VAL A 81 -0.59 0.89 -1.36
CA VAL A 81 -1.08 0.89 0.02
C VAL A 81 -0.10 1.62 0.91
N VAL A 82 -0.61 2.54 1.71
CA VAL A 82 0.18 3.37 2.63
C VAL A 82 -0.38 3.24 4.03
N ASP A 83 0.49 2.99 5.00
CA ASP A 83 0.13 3.03 6.42
C ASP A 83 1.17 3.85 7.20
N GLN A 84 1.15 3.77 8.54
CA GLN A 84 2.04 4.57 9.37
C GLN A 84 3.49 4.08 9.30
N TYR A 85 3.72 2.77 9.49
CA TYR A 85 5.07 2.17 9.55
C TYR A 85 5.25 1.02 8.58
N GLY A 86 4.21 0.62 7.85
CA GLY A 86 4.22 -0.60 7.05
C GLY A 86 3.58 -1.80 7.74
N GLN A 87 3.10 -1.66 8.99
CA GLN A 87 2.63 -2.78 9.80
C GLN A 87 1.33 -3.42 9.30
N HIS A 88 0.46 -2.65 8.67
CA HIS A 88 -0.82 -3.16 8.15
C HIS A 88 -0.86 -3.30 6.63
N ALA A 89 0.15 -2.77 5.95
CA ALA A 89 0.17 -2.74 4.49
C ALA A 89 0.20 -4.14 3.88
N GLY A 90 0.89 -5.09 4.53
CA GLY A 90 0.95 -6.46 4.04
C GLY A 90 -0.41 -7.14 4.02
N GLY A 91 -1.15 -7.05 5.12
CA GLY A 91 -2.51 -7.63 5.20
C GLY A 91 -3.48 -6.94 4.27
N ALA A 92 -3.44 -5.62 4.21
CA ALA A 92 -4.27 -4.83 3.29
C ALA A 92 -3.96 -5.20 1.85
N GLY A 93 -2.68 -5.33 1.50
CA GLY A 93 -2.27 -5.71 0.15
C GLY A 93 -2.74 -7.10 -0.23
N LYS A 94 -2.68 -8.06 0.69
CA LYS A 94 -3.17 -9.43 0.45
C LYS A 94 -4.67 -9.42 0.13
N LEU A 95 -5.44 -8.67 0.90
CA LEU A 95 -6.87 -8.55 0.69
C LEU A 95 -7.15 -7.95 -0.69
N LEU A 96 -6.52 -6.85 -1.03
CA LEU A 96 -6.75 -6.17 -2.30
C LEU A 96 -6.28 -7.01 -3.49
N SER A 97 -5.14 -7.70 -3.35
CA SER A 97 -4.66 -8.61 -4.40
C SER A 97 -5.66 -9.74 -4.64
N SER A 98 -6.27 -10.29 -3.59
CA SER A 98 -7.27 -11.34 -3.72
C SER A 98 -8.54 -10.85 -4.42
N GLU A 99 -8.80 -9.54 -4.37
CA GLU A 99 -9.95 -8.93 -5.03
C GLU A 99 -9.61 -8.43 -6.45
N GLY A 100 -8.42 -8.75 -6.95
CA GLY A 100 -8.04 -8.48 -8.34
C GLY A 100 -7.29 -7.19 -8.59
N TYR A 101 -6.87 -6.48 -7.54
CA TYR A 101 -6.08 -5.25 -7.70
C TYR A 101 -4.60 -5.57 -7.90
N ASP A 102 -3.91 -4.74 -8.67
CA ASP A 102 -2.45 -4.78 -8.81
C ASP A 102 -1.86 -3.89 -7.72
N VAL A 103 -1.25 -4.49 -6.70
CA VAL A 103 -0.92 -3.79 -5.45
C VAL A 103 0.58 -3.61 -5.30
N ARG A 104 0.96 -2.42 -4.78
CA ARG A 104 2.30 -2.13 -4.24
C ARG A 104 2.12 -1.62 -2.83
N ARG A 105 3.20 -1.63 -2.04
CA ARG A 105 3.20 -1.11 -0.66
C ARG A 105 4.29 -0.07 -0.54
N LEU A 106 4.00 1.07 0.09
CA LEU A 106 5.02 2.09 0.34
C LEU A 106 5.92 1.61 1.48
N SER A 107 7.20 1.41 1.18
CA SER A 107 8.19 1.01 2.17
C SER A 107 8.35 2.10 3.23
N GLY A 108 8.30 1.70 4.51
CA GLY A 108 8.48 2.61 5.64
C GLY A 108 7.28 3.48 5.97
N GLY A 109 6.25 3.48 5.13
CA GLY A 109 4.99 4.19 5.40
C GLY A 109 5.14 5.69 5.54
N MET A 110 4.16 6.29 6.19
CA MET A 110 4.11 7.75 6.38
C MET A 110 5.21 8.29 7.29
N VAL A 111 5.70 7.50 8.24
CA VAL A 111 6.80 7.91 9.10
C VAL A 111 8.04 8.23 8.27
N GLU A 112 8.38 7.34 7.33
CA GLU A 112 9.54 7.55 6.48
C GLU A 112 9.30 8.66 5.45
N TRP A 113 8.08 8.74 4.90
CA TRP A 113 7.70 9.82 3.99
C TRP A 113 7.93 11.19 4.64
N ARG A 114 7.43 11.37 5.88
CA ARG A 114 7.60 12.62 6.62
C ARG A 114 9.06 12.83 7.04
N GLY A 115 9.76 11.76 7.37
CA GLY A 115 11.17 11.82 7.74
C GLY A 115 12.05 12.37 6.63
N GLN A 116 11.63 12.20 5.38
CA GLN A 116 12.31 12.73 4.20
C GLN A 116 11.80 14.12 3.83
N ASN A 117 10.97 14.72 4.66
CA ASN A 117 10.38 16.05 4.43
C ASN A 117 9.55 16.13 3.14
N LEU A 118 8.96 15.01 2.72
CA LEU A 118 8.08 14.99 1.56
C LEU A 118 6.72 15.60 1.91
N PRO A 119 6.03 16.22 0.95
CA PRO A 119 4.86 17.02 1.25
C PRO A 119 3.66 16.19 1.70
N VAL A 120 2.91 16.76 2.65
CA VAL A 120 1.62 16.21 3.08
C VAL A 120 0.59 17.33 3.04
N VAL A 121 -0.69 16.93 2.90
CA VAL A 121 -1.83 17.83 2.98
C VAL A 121 -2.68 17.40 4.16
N LYS A 122 -3.45 18.35 4.71
CA LYS A 122 -4.33 18.09 5.85
C LYS A 122 -5.79 18.12 5.40
N GLY A 123 -6.64 17.49 6.22
CA GLY A 123 -8.07 17.46 5.96
C GLY A 123 -8.50 16.14 5.32
N SER A 124 -9.74 16.06 4.99
CA SER A 124 -10.36 14.84 4.42
C SER A 124 -10.23 14.76 2.89
#